data_29bd17f6c25d15d7df371dd4359aa2a9
#
_entry.id   29bd17f6c25d15d7df371dd4359aa2a9
#
_cell.length_a   1.000
_cell.length_b   1.000
_cell.length_c   1.000
_cell.angle_alpha   90.00
_cell.angle_beta   90.00
_cell.angle_gamma   90.00
#
_symmetry.space_group_name_H-M   'P 1'
#
loop_
_entity.id
_entity.type
_entity.pdbx_description
1 polymer ?
#
loop_
_entity_poly.entity_id
_entity_poly.type
_entity_poly.pdbx_seq_one_letter_code
_entity_poly.pdbx_strand_id
1 'polypeptide(L)'
;MISRLRTVAVLATATIGLATIQAAAATFAAWQITNVPFGDTLNVRKYHSGNSQKQAAYPNGTVLQMTGKCTGGVNLLDISGQPEWKQEQLVRYRWCQIWHDPAQNGNFTTGWVYGKYITPH
;
A
#
# COMPACT_ATOMS: atom_id res chain seq x y z
N MET A 1 31.97 -16.56 42.24
CA MET A 1 32.20 -17.17 41.18
C MET A 1 31.13 -17.43 40.32
N ILE A 2 30.13 -17.74 40.69
CA ILE A 2 29.06 -18.04 39.91
C ILE A 2 28.49 -16.91 39.26
N SER A 3 28.70 -15.82 39.71
CA SER A 3 28.06 -14.72 39.19
C SER A 3 28.06 -14.60 37.72
N ARG A 4 29.02 -15.11 37.11
CA ARG A 4 29.01 -14.98 35.77
C ARG A 4 27.78 -15.28 35.13
N LEU A 5 27.06 -16.12 35.57
CA LEU A 5 25.93 -16.52 34.88
C LEU A 5 24.95 -15.49 34.72
N ARG A 6 24.83 -14.62 35.62
CA ARG A 6 23.72 -13.78 35.51
C ARG A 6 23.76 -12.93 34.36
N THR A 7 24.78 -12.56 33.87
CA THR A 7 24.80 -11.68 32.77
C THR A 7 24.09 -12.22 31.61
N VAL A 8 23.97 -13.44 31.51
CA VAL A 8 23.33 -14.07 30.40
C VAL A 8 21.92 -13.64 30.21
N ALA A 9 21.21 -13.50 31.24
CA ALA A 9 19.80 -13.20 31.14
C ALA A 9 19.54 -11.89 30.43
N VAL A 10 20.42 -10.99 30.53
CA VAL A 10 20.22 -9.68 29.96
C VAL A 10 20.09 -9.68 28.47
N LEU A 11 20.79 -10.51 27.81
CA LEU A 11 20.76 -10.54 26.38
C LEU A 11 19.42 -10.83 25.79
N ALA A 12 18.71 -11.68 26.36
CA ALA A 12 17.45 -12.09 25.80
C ALA A 12 16.48 -10.95 25.61
N THR A 13 16.51 -9.99 26.47
CA THR A 13 15.55 -8.94 26.40
C THR A 13 15.68 -8.06 25.19
N ALA A 14 16.86 -7.73 24.79
CA ALA A 14 17.06 -6.84 23.68
C ALA A 14 16.54 -7.40 22.38
N THR A 15 16.63 -8.68 22.21
CA THR A 15 16.23 -9.31 20.98
C THR A 15 14.75 -9.21 20.74
N ILE A 16 13.99 -9.29 21.78
CA ILE A 16 12.55 -9.27 21.65
C ILE A 16 12.02 -7.97 21.11
N GLY A 17 12.62 -6.89 21.50
CA GLY A 17 12.15 -5.59 21.05
C GLY A 17 12.28 -5.40 19.55
N LEU A 18 13.30 -5.97 18.96
CA LEU A 18 13.50 -5.81 17.52
C LEU A 18 12.44 -6.54 16.72
N ALA A 19 12.05 -7.69 17.18
CA ALA A 19 11.04 -8.45 16.47
C ALA A 19 9.71 -7.70 16.41
N THR A 20 9.38 -7.00 17.47
CA THR A 20 8.13 -6.26 17.51
C THR A 20 8.10 -5.14 16.50
N ILE A 21 9.21 -4.45 16.33
CA ILE A 21 9.28 -3.34 15.39
C ILE A 21 9.12 -3.83 13.96
N GLN A 22 9.73 -4.95 13.64
CA GLN A 22 9.63 -5.47 12.29
C GLN A 22 8.21 -5.90 11.94
N ALA A 23 7.50 -6.44 12.89
CA ALA A 23 6.13 -6.86 12.64
C ALA A 23 5.24 -5.67 12.33
N ALA A 24 5.49 -4.54 12.94
CA ALA A 24 4.67 -3.36 12.70
C ALA A 24 4.91 -2.72 11.34
N ALA A 25 6.01 -3.03 10.67
CA ALA A 25 6.34 -2.39 9.42
C ALA A 25 5.64 -3.01 8.21
N ALA A 26 5.00 -4.15 8.34
CA ALA A 26 4.45 -4.88 7.20
C ALA A 26 2.93 -4.74 7.14
N THR A 27 2.44 -3.52 6.95
CA THR A 27 1.00 -3.30 7.08
C THR A 27 0.31 -2.71 5.86
N PHE A 28 0.95 -2.59 4.71
CA PHE A 28 0.24 -2.09 3.54
C PHE A 28 0.24 -3.11 2.41
N ALA A 29 -0.75 -2.99 1.53
CA ALA A 29 -0.88 -3.87 0.37
C ALA A 29 -0.19 -3.26 -0.83
N ALA A 30 0.42 -4.09 -1.66
CA ALA A 30 1.01 -3.67 -2.92
C ALA A 30 0.09 -4.07 -4.06
N TRP A 31 -0.24 -3.13 -4.90
CA TRP A 31 -1.00 -3.32 -6.13
C TRP A 31 -0.23 -2.69 -7.28
N GLN A 32 -0.57 -3.03 -8.51
CA GLN A 32 0.12 -2.42 -9.65
C GLN A 32 -0.89 -1.89 -10.66
N ILE A 33 -0.45 -0.93 -11.44
CA ILE A 33 -1.25 -0.33 -12.50
C ILE A 33 -1.30 -1.28 -13.69
N THR A 34 -2.51 -1.46 -14.22
CA THR A 34 -2.77 -2.31 -15.38
C THR A 34 -3.90 -1.73 -16.21
N ASN A 35 -4.08 -2.23 -17.44
CA ASN A 35 -5.19 -1.87 -18.33
C ASN A 35 -5.25 -0.42 -18.76
N VAL A 36 -4.22 0.36 -18.54
CA VAL A 36 -4.17 1.70 -19.10
C VAL A 36 -3.82 1.58 -20.58
N PRO A 37 -4.47 2.33 -21.48
CA PRO A 37 -4.17 2.25 -22.91
C PRO A 37 -2.71 2.49 -23.20
N PHE A 38 -2.19 1.86 -24.24
CA PHE A 38 -0.78 1.96 -24.61
C PHE A 38 -0.37 3.42 -24.76
N GLY A 39 0.74 3.79 -24.15
CA GLY A 39 1.26 5.15 -24.22
C GLY A 39 0.59 6.13 -23.25
N ASP A 40 -0.36 5.67 -22.44
CA ASP A 40 -1.05 6.51 -21.48
C ASP A 40 -0.63 6.19 -20.05
N THR A 41 -1.10 6.97 -19.10
CA THR A 41 -0.77 6.83 -17.68
C THR A 41 -2.03 6.93 -16.84
N LEU A 42 -1.96 6.37 -15.62
CA LEU A 42 -3.05 6.48 -14.65
C LEU A 42 -2.85 7.73 -13.79
N ASN A 43 -3.87 8.57 -13.74
CA ASN A 43 -3.83 9.77 -12.93
C ASN A 43 -4.08 9.45 -11.45
N VAL A 44 -3.29 10.07 -10.59
CA VAL A 44 -3.51 10.07 -9.15
C VAL A 44 -4.15 11.42 -8.80
N ARG A 45 -5.32 11.36 -8.17
CA ARG A 45 -6.13 12.53 -7.84
C ARG A 45 -6.07 12.86 -6.35
N LYS A 46 -6.25 14.12 -6.01
CA LYS A 46 -6.24 14.55 -4.62
C LYS A 46 -7.42 13.96 -3.84
N TYR A 47 -8.58 13.85 -4.48
CA TYR A 47 -9.78 13.27 -3.91
C TYR A 47 -10.32 12.18 -4.84
N HIS A 48 -11.26 11.39 -4.36
CA HIS A 48 -11.82 10.27 -5.11
C HIS A 48 -12.86 10.75 -6.14
N SER A 49 -12.43 11.51 -7.10
CA SER A 49 -13.27 12.06 -8.16
C SER A 49 -12.44 12.34 -9.42
N GLY A 50 -13.00 12.06 -10.58
CA GLY A 50 -12.35 12.37 -11.86
C GLY A 50 -12.17 13.87 -12.12
N ASN A 51 -12.89 14.73 -11.39
CA ASN A 51 -12.76 16.16 -11.52
C ASN A 51 -11.80 16.77 -10.48
N SER A 52 -11.24 15.95 -9.61
CA SER A 52 -10.31 16.41 -8.58
C SER A 52 -8.95 16.73 -9.19
N GLN A 53 -8.17 17.52 -8.48
CA GLN A 53 -6.83 17.90 -8.87
C GLN A 53 -5.95 16.69 -9.11
N LYS A 54 -5.26 16.66 -10.25
CA LYS A 54 -4.29 15.62 -10.56
C LYS A 54 -2.99 15.93 -9.84
N GLN A 55 -2.50 14.98 -9.06
CA GLN A 55 -1.24 15.12 -8.34
C GLN A 55 -0.06 14.54 -9.09
N ALA A 56 -0.29 13.45 -9.82
CA ALA A 56 0.74 12.72 -10.53
C ALA A 56 0.10 11.77 -11.54
N ALA A 57 0.91 11.11 -12.35
CA ALA A 57 0.47 10.07 -13.27
C ALA A 57 1.57 9.03 -13.41
N TYR A 58 1.18 7.76 -13.46
CA TYR A 58 2.13 6.66 -13.51
C TYR A 58 1.74 5.64 -14.60
N PRO A 59 2.71 5.00 -15.25
CA PRO A 59 2.43 4.06 -16.33
C PRO A 59 2.05 2.67 -15.83
N ASN A 60 1.54 1.84 -16.74
CA ASN A 60 1.30 0.42 -16.45
C ASN A 60 2.55 -0.22 -15.87
N GLY A 61 2.34 -1.13 -14.92
CA GLY A 61 3.43 -1.84 -14.26
C GLY A 61 3.97 -1.14 -13.02
N THR A 62 3.59 0.12 -12.78
CA THR A 62 4.02 0.81 -11.56
C THR A 62 3.39 0.14 -10.35
N VAL A 63 4.20 -0.19 -9.36
CA VAL A 63 3.72 -0.78 -8.11
C VAL A 63 3.32 0.35 -7.17
N LEU A 64 2.12 0.24 -6.63
CA LEU A 64 1.53 1.25 -5.75
C LEU A 64 1.47 0.73 -4.32
N GLN A 65 1.73 1.61 -3.38
CA GLN A 65 1.55 1.34 -1.95
C GLN A 65 0.14 1.77 -1.56
N MET A 66 -0.72 0.79 -1.30
CA MET A 66 -2.11 1.06 -0.99
C MET A 66 -2.28 1.28 0.51
N THR A 67 -3.13 2.25 0.88
CA THR A 67 -3.48 2.41 2.30
C THR A 67 -4.46 1.34 2.77
N GLY A 68 -5.13 0.68 1.84
CA GLY A 68 -6.17 -0.30 2.10
C GLY A 68 -7.57 0.26 1.90
N LYS A 69 -7.73 1.57 1.90
CA LYS A 69 -9.04 2.21 1.85
C LYS A 69 -9.49 2.42 0.42
N CYS A 70 -10.68 1.93 0.09
CA CYS A 70 -11.38 2.24 -1.15
C CYS A 70 -12.76 2.80 -0.83
N THR A 71 -13.35 3.51 -1.78
CA THR A 71 -14.71 4.04 -1.60
C THR A 71 -15.73 2.91 -1.52
N GLY A 72 -16.88 3.19 -0.96
CA GLY A 72 -17.95 2.21 -0.83
C GLY A 72 -17.71 1.16 0.24
N GLY A 73 -16.84 1.43 1.20
CA GLY A 73 -16.60 0.53 2.31
C GLY A 73 -15.69 -0.65 2.01
N VAL A 74 -15.03 -0.66 0.85
CA VAL A 74 -14.10 -1.74 0.50
C VAL A 74 -12.75 -1.48 1.16
N ASN A 75 -12.19 -2.51 1.81
CA ASN A 75 -10.86 -2.47 2.37
C ASN A 75 -10.02 -3.57 1.73
N LEU A 76 -8.90 -3.19 1.13
CA LEU A 76 -8.06 -4.14 0.38
C LEU A 76 -7.46 -5.23 1.26
N LEU A 77 -7.22 -4.95 2.53
CA LEU A 77 -6.70 -5.97 3.43
C LEU A 77 -7.75 -7.04 3.75
N ASP A 78 -9.01 -6.65 3.79
CA ASP A 78 -10.10 -7.61 4.06
C ASP A 78 -10.34 -8.56 2.90
N ILE A 79 -10.07 -8.11 1.67
CA ILE A 79 -10.31 -8.93 0.47
C ILE A 79 -9.07 -9.66 -0.02
N SER A 80 -7.94 -9.51 0.64
CA SER A 80 -6.67 -10.05 0.17
C SER A 80 -6.64 -11.57 0.05
N GLY A 81 -7.50 -12.26 0.77
CA GLY A 81 -7.62 -13.72 0.66
C GLY A 81 -8.48 -14.21 -0.50
N GLN A 82 -9.14 -13.31 -1.22
CA GLN A 82 -9.96 -13.68 -2.37
C GLN A 82 -9.08 -13.92 -3.60
N PRO A 83 -9.57 -14.68 -4.59
CA PRO A 83 -8.86 -14.81 -5.87
C PRO A 83 -8.63 -13.44 -6.51
N GLU A 84 -7.56 -13.32 -7.28
CA GLU A 84 -7.18 -12.05 -7.89
C GLU A 84 -8.30 -11.44 -8.72
N TRP A 85 -8.97 -12.26 -9.56
CA TRP A 85 -10.06 -11.75 -10.37
C TRP A 85 -11.21 -11.19 -9.53
N LYS A 86 -11.43 -11.76 -8.34
CA LYS A 86 -12.48 -11.29 -7.46
C LYS A 86 -12.10 -9.97 -6.80
N GLN A 87 -10.85 -9.83 -6.41
CA GLN A 87 -10.35 -8.57 -5.87
C GLN A 87 -10.47 -7.46 -6.90
N GLU A 88 -10.09 -7.73 -8.15
CA GLU A 88 -10.23 -6.75 -9.23
C GLU A 88 -11.68 -6.35 -9.44
N GLN A 89 -12.59 -7.31 -9.41
CA GLN A 89 -14.01 -7.04 -9.57
C GLN A 89 -14.56 -6.16 -8.46
N LEU A 90 -14.13 -6.40 -7.22
CA LEU A 90 -14.63 -5.66 -6.07
C LEU A 90 -14.21 -4.18 -6.08
N VAL A 91 -13.08 -3.85 -6.69
CA VAL A 91 -12.60 -2.47 -6.73
C VAL A 91 -12.85 -1.78 -8.07
N ARG A 92 -13.34 -2.48 -9.07
CA ARG A 92 -13.39 -2.00 -10.45
C ARG A 92 -14.04 -0.62 -10.61
N TYR A 93 -15.08 -0.35 -9.87
CA TYR A 93 -15.80 0.92 -9.95
C TYR A 93 -15.63 1.76 -8.69
N ARG A 94 -14.55 1.54 -7.95
CA ARG A 94 -14.22 2.25 -6.72
C ARG A 94 -12.97 3.08 -6.93
N TRP A 95 -12.80 4.07 -6.07
CA TRP A 95 -11.54 4.80 -5.96
C TRP A 95 -10.79 4.24 -4.78
N CYS A 96 -9.49 3.98 -4.95
CA CYS A 96 -8.65 3.43 -3.90
C CYS A 96 -7.52 4.38 -3.56
N GLN A 97 -7.22 4.49 -2.28
CA GLN A 97 -6.24 5.45 -1.77
C GLN A 97 -4.84 4.84 -1.76
N ILE A 98 -3.88 5.63 -2.17
CA ILE A 98 -2.47 5.22 -2.21
C ILE A 98 -1.60 6.19 -1.42
N TRP A 99 -0.41 5.72 -1.04
CA TRP A 99 0.69 6.58 -0.61
C TRP A 99 1.62 6.76 -1.79
N HIS A 100 2.03 7.99 -2.06
CA HIS A 100 3.02 8.26 -3.11
C HIS A 100 3.81 9.52 -2.80
N ASP A 101 4.91 9.69 -3.53
CA ASP A 101 5.81 10.83 -3.36
C ASP A 101 5.90 11.59 -4.70
N PRO A 102 4.90 12.41 -5.04
CA PRO A 102 4.85 13.05 -6.35
C PRO A 102 5.99 14.03 -6.59
N ALA A 103 6.51 14.65 -5.55
CA ALA A 103 7.61 15.58 -5.69
C ALA A 103 8.99 14.91 -5.63
N GLN A 104 9.03 13.61 -5.33
CA GLN A 104 10.27 12.83 -5.23
C GLN A 104 11.25 13.42 -4.21
N ASN A 105 10.74 13.88 -3.10
CA ASN A 105 11.54 14.52 -2.05
C ASN A 105 11.47 13.80 -0.70
N GLY A 106 10.90 12.59 -0.66
CA GLY A 106 10.76 11.84 0.58
C GLY A 106 9.51 12.18 1.39
N ASN A 107 8.72 13.13 0.95
CA ASN A 107 7.48 13.51 1.63
C ASN A 107 6.30 12.83 0.97
N PHE A 108 5.85 11.72 1.56
CA PHE A 108 4.72 10.97 1.02
C PHE A 108 3.41 11.65 1.39
N THR A 109 2.45 11.55 0.48
CA THR A 109 1.09 12.04 0.68
C THR A 109 0.12 11.00 0.16
N THR A 110 -1.15 11.17 0.49
CA THR A 110 -2.18 10.29 -0.03
C THR A 110 -2.75 10.84 -1.33
N GLY A 111 -3.19 9.94 -2.18
CA GLY A 111 -3.91 10.26 -3.41
C GLY A 111 -4.85 9.12 -3.73
N TRP A 112 -5.64 9.28 -4.79
CA TRP A 112 -6.68 8.34 -5.17
C TRP A 112 -6.51 7.91 -6.61
N VAL A 113 -6.66 6.62 -6.86
CA VAL A 113 -6.63 6.04 -8.21
C VAL A 113 -7.93 5.28 -8.46
N TYR A 114 -8.34 5.21 -9.73
CA TYR A 114 -9.56 4.50 -10.08
C TYR A 114 -9.28 3.00 -10.17
N GLY A 115 -10.12 2.20 -9.53
CA GLY A 115 -9.88 0.78 -9.34
C GLY A 115 -9.88 -0.07 -10.61
N LYS A 116 -10.47 0.44 -11.70
CA LYS A 116 -10.45 -0.26 -12.98
C LYS A 116 -9.03 -0.53 -13.48
N TYR A 117 -8.07 0.26 -13.06
CA TYR A 117 -6.71 0.24 -13.60
C TYR A 117 -5.68 -0.30 -12.62
N ILE A 118 -6.11 -1.03 -11.60
CA ILE A 118 -5.18 -1.63 -10.64
C ILE A 118 -5.49 -3.11 -10.43
N THR A 119 -4.46 -3.87 -10.09
CA THR A 119 -4.58 -5.30 -9.79
C THR A 119 -3.61 -5.64 -8.65
N PRO A 120 -3.88 -6.68 -7.85
CA PRO A 120 -2.95 -7.10 -6.82
C PRO A 120 -1.57 -7.42 -7.41
N HIS A 121 -0.53 -7.04 -6.68
CA HIS A 121 0.84 -7.26 -7.13
C HIS A 121 1.45 -8.47 -6.44
#